data_fc06843722c085b76b71b9834b9e3ba2
#
_entry.id   fc06843722c085b76b71b9834b9e3ba2
#
_cell.length_a   1.000
_cell.length_b   1.000
_cell.length_c   1.000
_cell.angle_alpha   90.00
_cell.angle_beta   90.00
_cell.angle_gamma   90.00
#
_symmetry.space_group_name_H-M   'P 1'
#
loop_
_entity.id
_entity.type
_entity.pdbx_description
1 polymer ?
#
loop_
_entity_poly.entity_id
_entity_poly.type
_entity_poly.pdbx_seq_one_letter_code
_entity_poly.pdbx_strand_id
1 'polypeptide(L)'
;MDKYGLIGYPLGHSFSKSYFNEKFENEGINAEYINFEIPSIGDLTEILDSNPELKGLNVTIPYKEKVISYLDSVSPEANAIGAVNVVKIEHKGDETILKGYNSDVIGFTQSIEPFVESYHKKALILGTGGASKAINYGLKSLGLETVFVSRYERPGTI
;
A
#
# COMPACT_ATOMS: atom_id res chain seq x y z
N MET A 1 -0.96 8.02 23.19
CA MET A 1 -1.84 7.19 22.30
C MET A 1 -1.18 7.15 20.94
N ASP A 2 -0.89 5.94 20.45
CA ASP A 2 -0.26 5.79 19.13
C ASP A 2 -1.25 6.18 18.03
N LYS A 3 -0.74 6.80 16.95
CA LYS A 3 -1.54 7.12 15.78
C LYS A 3 -1.10 6.31 14.57
N TYR A 4 -2.08 5.89 13.80
CA TYR A 4 -1.94 5.28 12.48
C TYR A 4 -2.88 5.99 11.50
N GLY A 5 -2.65 5.81 10.21
CA GLY A 5 -3.57 6.45 9.29
C GLY A 5 -3.50 5.94 7.86
N LEU A 6 -4.33 6.55 7.02
CA LEU A 6 -4.38 6.31 5.59
C LEU A 6 -4.16 7.62 4.85
N ILE A 7 -3.20 7.66 3.94
CA ILE A 7 -3.07 8.74 2.97
C ILE A 7 -3.60 8.33 1.60
N GLY A 8 -4.33 9.23 0.96
CA GLY A 8 -4.92 9.03 -0.37
C GLY A 8 -5.79 10.21 -0.79
N TYR A 9 -6.37 10.14 -1.99
CA TYR A 9 -7.29 11.16 -2.47
C TYR A 9 -8.15 10.66 -3.65
N PRO A 10 -9.50 10.77 -3.59
CA PRO A 10 -10.30 11.03 -2.39
C PRO A 10 -10.40 9.80 -1.47
N LEU A 11 -10.74 10.01 -0.19
CA LEU A 11 -10.89 8.94 0.82
C LEU A 11 -12.34 8.72 1.29
N GLY A 12 -13.33 9.33 0.63
CA GLY A 12 -14.73 9.34 1.05
C GLY A 12 -15.39 7.95 1.26
N HIS A 13 -14.81 6.89 0.73
CA HIS A 13 -15.29 5.51 0.85
C HIS A 13 -14.29 4.57 1.54
N SER A 14 -13.36 5.13 2.33
CA SER A 14 -12.35 4.31 3.01
C SER A 14 -12.96 3.50 4.15
N PHE A 15 -12.87 2.18 4.05
CA PHE A 15 -13.25 1.22 5.09
C PHE A 15 -12.24 1.19 6.25
N SER A 16 -10.99 1.55 6.01
CA SER A 16 -9.87 1.31 6.94
C SER A 16 -10.06 2.00 8.28
N LYS A 17 -10.56 3.25 8.30
CA LYS A 17 -10.72 4.02 9.55
C LYS A 17 -11.69 3.35 10.52
N SER A 18 -12.86 2.94 10.07
CA SER A 18 -13.85 2.27 10.92
C SER A 18 -13.34 0.92 11.39
N TYR A 19 -12.78 0.12 10.49
CA TYR A 19 -12.25 -1.20 10.80
C TYR A 19 -11.14 -1.17 11.86
N PHE A 20 -10.12 -0.32 11.69
CA PHE A 20 -9.00 -0.29 12.63
C PHE A 20 -9.38 0.31 13.98
N ASN A 21 -10.23 1.35 14.02
CA ASN A 21 -10.66 1.91 15.30
C ASN A 21 -11.52 0.90 16.09
N GLU A 22 -12.44 0.19 15.44
CA GLU A 22 -13.19 -0.89 16.07
C GLU A 22 -12.28 -2.02 16.57
N LYS A 23 -11.28 -2.40 15.76
CA LYS A 23 -10.28 -3.40 16.15
C LYS A 23 -9.47 -2.95 17.37
N PHE A 24 -9.01 -1.70 17.40
CA PHE A 24 -8.24 -1.16 18.52
C PHE A 24 -9.08 -1.16 19.80
N GLU A 25 -10.34 -0.77 19.71
CA GLU A 25 -11.27 -0.79 20.84
C GLU A 25 -11.49 -2.21 21.36
N ASN A 26 -11.82 -3.16 20.48
CA ASN A 26 -12.10 -4.56 20.82
C ASN A 26 -10.89 -5.29 21.42
N GLU A 27 -9.68 -4.93 21.00
CA GLU A 27 -8.44 -5.54 21.48
C GLU A 27 -7.77 -4.75 22.63
N GLY A 28 -8.36 -3.64 23.06
CA GLY A 28 -7.82 -2.80 24.13
C GLY A 28 -6.50 -2.12 23.74
N ILE A 29 -6.28 -1.86 22.45
CA ILE A 29 -5.07 -1.20 21.94
C ILE A 29 -5.24 0.31 22.06
N ASN A 30 -4.34 0.98 22.78
CA ASN A 30 -4.35 2.44 22.95
C ASN A 30 -3.82 3.16 21.70
N ALA A 31 -4.61 3.11 20.62
CA ALA A 31 -4.27 3.70 19.33
C ALA A 31 -5.50 4.29 18.62
N GLU A 32 -5.24 5.18 17.67
CA GLU A 32 -6.25 5.78 16.79
C GLU A 32 -5.83 5.63 15.32
N TYR A 33 -6.82 5.41 14.45
CA TYR A 33 -6.62 5.39 12.99
C TYR A 33 -7.35 6.56 12.32
N ILE A 34 -6.61 7.36 11.54
CA ILE A 34 -7.06 8.62 10.95
C ILE A 34 -6.97 8.56 9.43
N ASN A 35 -7.95 9.12 8.72
CA ASN A 35 -7.84 9.37 7.30
C ASN A 35 -7.21 10.74 7.05
N PHE A 36 -6.07 10.76 6.39
CA PHE A 36 -5.41 11.96 5.89
C PHE A 36 -5.69 12.09 4.40
N GLU A 37 -6.79 12.77 4.07
CA GLU A 37 -7.15 13.05 2.68
C GLU A 37 -6.33 14.23 2.18
N ILE A 38 -5.32 13.97 1.35
CA ILE A 38 -4.36 14.96 0.87
C ILE A 38 -4.45 15.12 -0.65
N PRO A 39 -4.66 16.33 -1.17
CA PRO A 39 -4.68 16.60 -2.60
C PRO A 39 -3.33 16.40 -3.30
N SER A 40 -2.23 16.53 -2.55
CA SER A 40 -0.87 16.36 -3.02
C SER A 40 -0.06 15.46 -2.10
N ILE A 41 0.82 14.62 -2.66
CA ILE A 41 1.76 13.82 -1.85
C ILE A 41 2.76 14.70 -1.08
N GLY A 42 3.01 15.93 -1.55
CA GLY A 42 3.85 16.91 -0.85
C GLY A 42 3.33 17.27 0.54
N ASP A 43 2.01 17.14 0.78
CA ASP A 43 1.38 17.42 2.06
C ASP A 43 1.74 16.36 3.13
N LEU A 44 2.40 15.26 2.74
CA LEU A 44 2.88 14.23 3.67
C LEU A 44 3.82 14.80 4.74
N THR A 45 4.69 15.75 4.37
CA THR A 45 5.61 16.38 5.31
C THR A 45 4.85 17.10 6.42
N GLU A 46 3.82 17.87 6.08
CA GLU A 46 2.99 18.58 7.05
C GLU A 46 2.24 17.62 8.00
N ILE A 47 1.78 16.46 7.47
CA ILE A 47 1.17 15.40 8.29
C ILE A 47 2.16 14.87 9.33
N LEU A 48 3.41 14.58 8.91
CA LEU A 48 4.44 14.05 9.79
C LEU A 48 4.80 15.07 10.88
N ASP A 49 4.99 16.33 10.52
CA ASP A 49 5.33 17.41 11.44
C ASP A 49 4.22 17.68 12.47
N SER A 50 2.96 17.59 12.02
CA SER A 50 1.78 17.85 12.86
C SER A 50 1.36 16.64 13.71
N ASN A 51 1.92 15.46 13.49
CA ASN A 51 1.56 14.23 14.21
C ASN A 51 2.80 13.44 14.66
N PRO A 52 3.55 13.93 15.65
CA PRO A 52 4.78 13.27 16.12
C PRO A 52 4.53 11.88 16.74
N GLU A 53 3.29 11.58 17.13
CA GLU A 53 2.87 10.27 17.63
C GLU A 53 2.50 9.25 16.54
N LEU A 54 2.60 9.64 15.25
CA LEU A 54 2.29 8.76 14.13
C LEU A 54 3.32 7.63 14.00
N LYS A 55 2.86 6.39 13.99
CA LYS A 55 3.68 5.17 13.94
C LYS A 55 3.66 4.49 12.57
N GLY A 56 2.65 4.76 11.77
CA GLY A 56 2.56 4.17 10.45
C GLY A 56 1.39 4.71 9.63
N LEU A 57 1.55 4.57 8.32
CA LEU A 57 0.55 4.97 7.35
C LEU A 57 0.27 3.83 6.37
N ASN A 58 -1.00 3.60 6.09
CA ASN A 58 -1.36 2.98 4.83
C ASN A 58 -1.35 4.02 3.71
N VAL A 59 -1.05 3.58 2.51
CA VAL A 59 -1.02 4.41 1.31
C VAL A 59 -1.95 3.82 0.26
N THR A 60 -2.89 4.64 -0.23
CA THR A 60 -3.79 4.24 -1.30
C THR A 60 -3.68 5.15 -2.53
N ILE A 61 -4.59 5.00 -3.47
CA ILE A 61 -4.66 5.81 -4.69
C ILE A 61 -4.69 7.30 -4.33
N PRO A 62 -3.93 8.14 -5.04
CA PRO A 62 -3.04 7.87 -6.17
C PRO A 62 -1.56 7.79 -5.79
N TYR A 63 -1.21 7.49 -4.53
CA TYR A 63 0.12 7.75 -3.97
C TYR A 63 1.03 6.53 -3.81
N LYS A 64 0.57 5.29 -4.05
CA LYS A 64 1.37 4.07 -3.84
C LYS A 64 2.73 4.05 -4.56
N GLU A 65 2.83 4.70 -5.71
CA GLU A 65 4.09 4.85 -6.45
C GLU A 65 4.83 6.13 -6.06
N LYS A 66 4.09 7.23 -5.90
CA LYS A 66 4.65 8.56 -5.65
C LYS A 66 5.30 8.67 -4.27
N VAL A 67 4.80 7.95 -3.27
CA VAL A 67 5.32 7.99 -1.90
C VAL A 67 6.76 7.50 -1.81
N ILE A 68 7.20 6.65 -2.73
CA ILE A 68 8.54 6.04 -2.72
C ILE A 68 9.65 7.10 -2.64
N SER A 69 9.49 8.24 -3.32
CA SER A 69 10.48 9.32 -3.30
C SER A 69 10.56 10.10 -1.98
N TYR A 70 9.65 9.84 -1.04
CA TYR A 70 9.62 10.44 0.30
C TYR A 70 10.15 9.51 1.39
N LEU A 71 10.56 8.28 1.03
CA LEU A 71 10.96 7.25 1.99
C LEU A 71 12.48 7.13 2.07
N ASP A 72 12.99 6.90 3.28
CA ASP A 72 14.40 6.63 3.53
C ASP A 72 14.82 5.24 3.04
N SER A 73 13.91 4.28 3.09
CA SER A 73 14.14 2.93 2.58
C SER A 73 12.85 2.23 2.15
N VAL A 74 13.00 1.27 1.26
CA VAL A 74 11.90 0.45 0.74
C VAL A 74 12.30 -1.02 0.82
N SER A 75 11.39 -1.88 1.24
CA SER A 75 11.66 -3.32 1.28
C SER A 75 12.00 -3.86 -0.12
N PRO A 76 12.80 -4.94 -0.23
CA PRO A 76 13.14 -5.53 -1.54
C PRO A 76 11.93 -5.85 -2.41
N GLU A 77 10.85 -6.39 -1.79
CA GLU A 77 9.61 -6.73 -2.48
C GLU A 77 8.88 -5.48 -2.99
N ALA A 78 8.71 -4.48 -2.12
CA ALA A 78 8.03 -3.23 -2.50
C ALA A 78 8.81 -2.47 -3.58
N ASN A 79 10.14 -2.54 -3.55
CA ASN A 79 11.00 -1.98 -4.58
C ASN A 79 10.85 -2.72 -5.92
N ALA A 80 10.83 -4.06 -5.90
CA ALA A 80 10.62 -4.88 -7.09
C ALA A 80 9.21 -4.67 -7.70
N ILE A 81 8.20 -4.46 -6.85
CA ILE A 81 6.84 -4.13 -7.26
C ILE A 81 6.77 -2.70 -7.83
N GLY A 82 7.57 -1.77 -7.31
CA GLY A 82 7.51 -0.34 -7.63
C GLY A 82 6.28 0.36 -7.05
N ALA A 83 5.77 -0.14 -5.91
CA ALA A 83 4.64 0.47 -5.19
C ALA A 83 4.71 0.13 -3.70
N VAL A 84 4.36 1.11 -2.86
CA VAL A 84 4.28 1.02 -1.40
C VAL A 84 2.85 1.26 -0.96
N ASN A 85 2.29 0.40 -0.11
CA ASN A 85 0.98 0.59 0.51
C ASN A 85 1.03 0.65 2.03
N VAL A 86 2.22 0.46 2.65
CA VAL A 86 2.46 0.59 4.08
C VAL A 86 3.75 1.37 4.31
N VAL A 87 3.70 2.40 5.12
CA VAL A 87 4.86 3.15 5.60
C VAL A 87 4.97 2.95 7.11
N LYS A 88 6.07 2.39 7.57
CA LYS A 88 6.44 2.37 8.99
C LYS A 88 7.20 3.65 9.32
N ILE A 89 6.83 4.28 10.42
CA ILE A 89 7.44 5.52 10.91
C ILE A 89 8.19 5.21 12.20
N GLU A 90 9.47 5.47 12.22
CA GLU A 90 10.34 5.28 13.38
C GLU A 90 10.91 6.64 13.78
N HIS A 91 10.74 7.01 15.06
CA HIS A 91 11.36 8.22 15.63
C HIS A 91 12.62 7.83 16.40
N LYS A 92 13.76 8.41 16.03
CA LYS A 92 15.07 8.21 16.66
C LYS A 92 15.66 9.57 17.07
N GLY A 93 15.41 9.99 18.31
CA GLY A 93 15.71 11.35 18.74
C GLY A 93 14.93 12.34 17.90
N ASP A 94 15.60 13.27 17.26
CA ASP A 94 14.99 14.30 16.40
C ASP A 94 14.78 13.82 14.94
N GLU A 95 15.21 12.60 14.61
CA GLU A 95 15.05 12.07 13.25
C GLU A 95 13.78 11.23 13.10
N THR A 96 13.08 11.44 12.01
CA THR A 96 11.95 10.59 11.59
C THR A 96 12.36 9.77 10.38
N ILE A 97 12.30 8.43 10.50
CA ILE A 97 12.73 7.49 9.47
C ILE A 97 11.48 6.81 8.89
N LEU A 98 11.33 6.87 7.58
CA LEU A 98 10.20 6.32 6.83
C LEU A 98 10.63 5.08 6.06
N LYS A 99 10.00 3.92 6.36
CA LYS A 99 10.28 2.65 5.69
C LYS A 99 9.06 2.13 4.97
N GLY A 100 9.20 1.88 3.66
CA GLY A 100 8.10 1.44 2.79
C GLY A 100 8.02 -0.07 2.61
N TYR A 101 6.80 -0.58 2.60
CA TYR A 101 6.47 -1.99 2.39
C TYR A 101 5.28 -2.14 1.46
N ASN A 102 5.07 -3.36 0.95
CA ASN A 102 3.87 -3.70 0.21
C ASN A 102 3.23 -4.96 0.80
N SER A 103 2.09 -4.79 1.45
CA SER A 103 1.29 -5.89 1.99
C SER A 103 0.22 -6.41 1.03
N ASP A 104 -0.08 -5.68 -0.06
CA ASP A 104 -1.05 -6.11 -1.06
C ASP A 104 -0.63 -7.43 -1.71
N VAL A 105 0.68 -7.59 -1.99
CA VAL A 105 1.21 -8.81 -2.59
C VAL A 105 1.02 -10.02 -1.68
N ILE A 106 1.25 -9.87 -0.38
CA ILE A 106 1.10 -10.95 0.60
C ILE A 106 -0.37 -11.38 0.68
N GLY A 107 -1.26 -10.41 0.90
CA GLY A 107 -2.69 -10.66 0.99
C GLY A 107 -3.26 -11.30 -0.28
N PHE A 108 -2.89 -10.77 -1.45
CA PHE A 108 -3.32 -11.32 -2.73
C PHE A 108 -2.79 -12.74 -2.95
N THR A 109 -1.48 -12.96 -2.78
CA THR A 109 -0.86 -14.26 -3.04
C THR A 109 -1.47 -15.34 -2.15
N GLN A 110 -1.59 -15.08 -0.86
CA GLN A 110 -2.21 -16.03 0.08
C GLN A 110 -3.68 -16.32 -0.25
N SER A 111 -4.41 -15.32 -0.74
CA SER A 111 -5.83 -15.51 -1.08
C SER A 111 -6.05 -16.29 -2.37
N ILE A 112 -5.15 -16.20 -3.35
CA ILE A 112 -5.32 -16.84 -4.67
C ILE A 112 -4.62 -18.20 -4.77
N GLU A 113 -3.53 -18.40 -4.03
CA GLU A 113 -2.70 -19.62 -4.09
C GLU A 113 -3.51 -20.93 -3.99
N PRO A 114 -4.51 -21.07 -3.10
CA PRO A 114 -5.33 -22.27 -3.01
C PRO A 114 -6.17 -22.59 -4.27
N PHE A 115 -6.36 -21.61 -5.14
CA PHE A 115 -7.16 -21.73 -6.37
C PHE A 115 -6.30 -21.87 -7.63
N VAL A 116 -4.97 -21.77 -7.49
CA VAL A 116 -4.05 -21.90 -8.63
C VAL A 116 -3.73 -23.37 -8.83
N GLU A 117 -4.22 -23.90 -9.94
CA GLU A 117 -4.01 -25.30 -10.36
C GLU A 117 -2.91 -25.41 -11.42
N SER A 118 -2.34 -26.60 -11.59
CA SER A 118 -1.21 -26.84 -12.51
C SER A 118 -1.51 -26.53 -13.98
N TYR A 119 -2.78 -26.49 -14.38
CA TYR A 119 -3.21 -26.12 -15.73
C TYR A 119 -3.35 -24.61 -15.93
N HIS A 120 -3.38 -23.81 -14.88
CA HIS A 120 -3.36 -22.35 -14.98
C HIS A 120 -1.95 -21.90 -15.44
N LYS A 121 -1.86 -21.29 -16.61
CA LYS A 121 -0.57 -20.83 -17.16
C LYS A 121 -0.50 -19.33 -17.32
N LYS A 122 -1.64 -18.67 -17.52
CA LYS A 122 -1.73 -17.24 -17.81
C LYS A 122 -2.79 -16.57 -16.96
N ALA A 123 -2.53 -15.32 -16.61
CA ALA A 123 -3.47 -14.46 -15.90
C ALA A 123 -3.60 -13.12 -16.61
N LEU A 124 -4.83 -12.60 -16.69
CA LEU A 124 -5.11 -11.24 -17.16
C LEU A 124 -5.29 -10.32 -15.97
N ILE A 125 -4.60 -9.19 -15.99
CA ILE A 125 -4.68 -8.16 -14.96
C ILE A 125 -5.40 -6.95 -15.53
N LEU A 126 -6.60 -6.67 -15.05
CA LEU A 126 -7.43 -5.55 -15.52
C LEU A 126 -7.02 -4.26 -14.79
N GLY A 127 -6.18 -3.45 -15.45
CA GLY A 127 -5.69 -2.18 -14.92
C GLY A 127 -4.17 -2.13 -14.76
N THR A 128 -3.62 -0.92 -14.58
CA THR A 128 -2.18 -0.65 -14.57
C THR A 128 -1.72 0.21 -13.38
N GLY A 129 -2.51 0.30 -12.31
CA GLY A 129 -2.18 1.08 -11.10
C GLY A 129 -1.28 0.32 -10.11
N GLY A 130 -0.95 0.94 -8.98
CA GLY A 130 -0.06 0.36 -7.97
C GLY A 130 -0.51 -1.00 -7.42
N ALA A 131 -1.82 -1.22 -7.25
CA ALA A 131 -2.34 -2.52 -6.84
C ALA A 131 -2.08 -3.61 -7.90
N SER A 132 -2.28 -3.30 -9.19
CA SER A 132 -2.04 -4.26 -10.27
C SER A 132 -0.57 -4.67 -10.41
N LYS A 133 0.37 -3.81 -10.00
CA LYS A 133 1.79 -4.16 -9.92
C LYS A 133 2.07 -5.21 -8.85
N ALA A 134 1.47 -5.09 -7.67
CA ALA A 134 1.58 -6.09 -6.61
C ALA A 134 0.96 -7.43 -7.02
N ILE A 135 -0.22 -7.39 -7.66
CA ILE A 135 -0.88 -8.58 -8.22
C ILE A 135 0.01 -9.26 -9.27
N ASN A 136 0.60 -8.49 -10.19
CA ASN A 136 1.54 -9.01 -11.20
C ASN A 136 2.73 -9.72 -10.56
N TYR A 137 3.31 -9.11 -9.53
CA TYR A 137 4.43 -9.70 -8.80
C TYR A 137 4.01 -11.04 -8.14
N GLY A 138 2.88 -11.05 -7.44
CA GLY A 138 2.34 -12.24 -6.78
C GLY A 138 2.01 -13.37 -7.76
N LEU A 139 1.35 -13.08 -8.89
CA LEU A 139 1.03 -14.09 -9.93
C LEU A 139 2.29 -14.69 -10.54
N LYS A 140 3.30 -13.86 -10.80
CA LYS A 140 4.60 -14.36 -11.31
C LYS A 140 5.33 -15.25 -10.29
N SER A 141 5.26 -14.94 -9.01
CA SER A 141 5.83 -15.79 -7.97
C SER A 141 5.15 -17.16 -7.86
N LEU A 142 3.87 -17.24 -8.28
CA LEU A 142 3.11 -18.49 -8.41
C LEU A 142 3.32 -19.19 -9.77
N GLY A 143 4.24 -18.70 -10.61
CA GLY A 143 4.62 -19.34 -11.89
C GLY A 143 3.68 -19.03 -13.07
N LEU A 144 2.81 -18.03 -12.96
CA LEU A 144 1.91 -17.65 -14.05
C LEU A 144 2.54 -16.56 -14.94
N GLU A 145 2.33 -16.68 -16.24
CA GLU A 145 2.52 -15.58 -17.19
C GLU A 145 1.41 -14.55 -16.99
N THR A 146 1.75 -13.27 -17.06
CA THR A 146 0.79 -12.19 -16.81
C THR A 146 0.69 -11.26 -18.00
N VAL A 147 -0.53 -10.79 -18.28
CA VAL A 147 -0.82 -9.81 -19.32
C VAL A 147 -1.67 -8.70 -18.71
N PHE A 148 -1.24 -7.45 -18.86
CA PHE A 148 -2.03 -6.30 -18.45
C PHE A 148 -3.03 -5.90 -19.53
N VAL A 149 -4.23 -5.61 -19.11
CA VAL A 149 -5.30 -5.06 -19.95
C VAL A 149 -5.54 -3.61 -19.56
N SER A 150 -5.50 -2.71 -20.53
CA SER A 150 -5.72 -1.28 -20.30
C SER A 150 -6.81 -0.72 -21.22
N ARG A 151 -7.61 0.22 -20.72
CA ARG A 151 -8.56 0.98 -21.53
C ARG A 151 -7.89 1.95 -22.52
N TYR A 152 -6.63 2.23 -22.29
CA TYR A 152 -5.83 3.12 -23.13
C TYR A 152 -4.59 2.36 -23.59
N GLU A 153 -4.18 2.59 -24.81
CA GLU A 153 -2.94 2.02 -25.34
C GLU A 153 -1.74 2.43 -24.48
N ARG A 154 -1.00 1.43 -23.99
CA ARG A 154 0.21 1.60 -23.19
C ARG A 154 1.22 0.50 -23.56
N PRO A 155 2.53 0.77 -23.50
CA PRO A 155 3.54 -0.27 -23.70
C PRO A 155 3.32 -1.47 -22.76
N GLY A 156 3.30 -2.68 -23.31
CA GLY A 156 3.14 -3.92 -22.53
C GLY A 156 1.71 -4.24 -22.08
N THR A 157 0.70 -3.59 -22.65
CA THR A 157 -0.72 -3.89 -22.42
C THR A 157 -1.42 -4.35 -23.68
N ILE A 158 -2.54 -5.03 -23.53
CA ILE A 158 -3.53 -5.32 -24.60
C ILE A 158 -4.83 -4.62 -24.29
#